data_23f46a7e18fa55727234fd28d971025c
#
_entry.id   23f46a7e18fa55727234fd28d971025c
#
_cell.length_a   1.000
_cell.length_b   1.000
_cell.length_c   1.000
_cell.angle_alpha   90.00
_cell.angle_beta   90.00
_cell.angle_gamma   90.00
#
_symmetry.space_group_name_H-M   'P 1'
#
loop_
_entity.id
_entity.type
_entity.pdbx_description
1 polymer ?
#
loop_
_entity_poly.entity_id
_entity_poly.type
_entity_poly.pdbx_seq_one_letter_code
_entity_poly.pdbx_strand_id
1 'polypeptide(L)'
;MRPYLNKKETSRSNKTEKVCWVATGNFGKKATVSETFKAQAPSEFASSIENAKVVSSPNKKLHTITYTRPTLENGKYMMNCWTFDRRDPIGKYVLTVKIGKHEFEKQVFYVTE
;
A
#
# COMPACT_ATOMS: atom_id res chain seq x y z
N MET A 1 9.92 13.82 -0.22
CA MET A 1 10.15 12.57 -0.98
C MET A 1 8.87 11.77 -1.05
N ARG A 2 8.58 11.15 -2.17
CA ARG A 2 7.39 10.32 -2.34
C ARG A 2 7.79 8.89 -2.73
N PRO A 3 6.94 7.88 -2.40
CA PRO A 3 7.21 6.53 -2.84
C PRO A 3 7.13 6.44 -4.36
N TYR A 4 7.90 5.54 -4.91
CA TYR A 4 7.84 5.24 -6.34
C TYR A 4 6.86 4.09 -6.56
N LEU A 5 5.87 4.30 -7.42
CA LEU A 5 4.97 3.22 -7.84
C LEU A 5 5.51 2.59 -9.12
N ASN A 6 5.51 1.26 -9.16
CA ASN A 6 5.97 0.53 -10.35
C ASN A 6 5.02 0.72 -11.54
N LYS A 7 3.75 0.99 -11.29
CA LYS A 7 2.74 1.23 -12.31
C LYS A 7 1.58 2.04 -11.75
N LYS A 8 0.86 2.71 -12.63
CA LYS A 8 -0.32 3.50 -12.25
C LYS A 8 -1.64 2.80 -12.52
N GLU A 9 -1.61 1.64 -13.16
CA GLU A 9 -2.79 0.84 -13.43
C GLU A 9 -2.51 -0.62 -13.17
N THR A 10 -3.50 -1.34 -12.64
CA THR A 10 -3.41 -2.78 -12.45
C THR A 10 -4.75 -3.42 -12.79
N SER A 11 -4.72 -4.56 -13.48
CA SER A 11 -5.91 -5.30 -13.83
C SER A 11 -6.28 -6.27 -12.71
N ARG A 12 -7.51 -6.22 -12.24
CA ARG A 12 -8.00 -7.15 -11.22
C ARG A 12 -8.26 -8.55 -11.77
N SER A 13 -8.30 -8.70 -13.09
CA SER A 13 -8.45 -10.01 -13.75
C SER A 13 -7.12 -10.72 -13.93
N ASN A 14 -6.00 -10.00 -13.86
CA ASN A 14 -4.68 -10.56 -14.06
C ASN A 14 -4.01 -10.79 -12.71
N LYS A 15 -4.01 -12.03 -12.24
CA LYS A 15 -3.49 -12.39 -10.93
C LYS A 15 -1.98 -12.21 -10.78
N THR A 16 -1.26 -12.01 -11.87
CA THR A 16 0.18 -11.79 -11.82
C THR A 16 0.56 -10.32 -11.72
N GLU A 17 -0.38 -9.41 -11.93
CA GLU A 17 -0.10 -7.99 -11.80
C GLU A 17 -0.12 -7.55 -10.34
N LYS A 18 0.83 -6.70 -9.99
CA LYS A 18 0.95 -6.14 -8.64
C LYS A 18 1.23 -4.67 -8.72
N VAL A 19 0.66 -3.91 -7.79
CA VAL A 19 1.05 -2.52 -7.56
C VAL A 19 2.04 -2.53 -6.40
N CYS A 20 3.23 -2.05 -6.64
CA CYS A 20 4.29 -2.01 -5.63
C CYS A 20 4.75 -0.58 -5.44
N TRP A 21 4.97 -0.19 -4.19
CA TRP A 21 5.63 1.07 -3.88
C TRP A 21 7.02 0.79 -3.34
N VAL A 22 7.93 1.69 -3.61
CA VAL A 22 9.29 1.67 -3.07
C VAL A 22 9.57 3.05 -2.52
N ALA A 23 10.05 3.13 -1.29
CA ALA A 23 10.45 4.38 -0.67
C ALA A 23 11.90 4.28 -0.24
N THR A 24 12.68 5.33 -0.49
CA THR A 24 14.07 5.39 -0.10
C THR A 24 14.27 6.39 1.03
N GLY A 25 15.26 6.14 1.87
CA GLY A 25 15.55 7.00 3.00
C GLY A 25 16.52 6.33 3.95
N ASN A 26 16.45 6.72 5.20
CA ASN A 26 17.27 6.13 6.27
C ASN A 26 16.30 5.65 7.36
N PHE A 27 15.91 4.40 7.29
CA PHE A 27 14.82 3.85 8.11
C PHE A 27 15.30 2.99 9.28
N GLY A 28 16.60 2.75 9.41
CA GLY A 28 17.12 1.86 10.44
C GLY A 28 16.94 0.39 10.06
N LYS A 29 17.11 -0.51 11.03
CA LYS A 29 17.02 -1.96 10.78
C LYS A 29 15.60 -2.46 10.61
N LYS A 30 14.67 -1.87 11.35
CA LYS A 30 13.25 -2.19 11.31
C LYS A 30 12.48 -0.89 11.17
N ALA A 31 11.34 -0.95 10.53
CA ALA A 31 10.48 0.22 10.41
C ALA A 31 9.01 -0.18 10.55
N THR A 32 8.24 0.71 11.16
CA THR A 32 6.79 0.61 11.22
C THR A 32 6.23 1.37 10.04
N VAL A 33 5.43 0.69 9.24
CA VAL A 33 4.85 1.23 8.01
C VAL A 33 3.34 1.30 8.17
N SER A 34 2.75 2.42 7.78
CA SER A 34 1.30 2.56 7.67
C SER A 34 0.97 2.90 6.22
N GLU A 35 0.14 2.07 5.60
CA GLU A 35 -0.34 2.30 4.25
C GLU A 35 -1.82 2.62 4.33
N THR A 36 -2.22 3.78 3.84
CA THR A 36 -3.62 4.20 3.85
C THR A 36 -4.12 4.24 2.42
N PHE A 37 -5.17 3.46 2.15
CA PHE A 37 -5.82 3.41 0.85
C PHE A 37 -7.19 4.06 0.94
N LYS A 38 -7.47 4.97 0.01
CA LYS A 38 -8.80 5.54 -0.17
C LYS A 38 -9.36 5.04 -1.48
N ALA A 39 -10.47 4.30 -1.42
CA ALA A 39 -11.16 3.75 -2.58
C ALA A 39 -12.42 4.54 -2.87
N GLN A 40 -12.95 4.40 -4.08
CA GLN A 40 -14.19 5.09 -4.48
C GLN A 40 -15.45 4.32 -4.12
N ALA A 41 -15.31 3.04 -3.76
CA ALA A 41 -16.41 2.18 -3.38
C ALA A 41 -15.98 1.30 -2.20
N PRO A 42 -16.92 0.72 -1.45
CA PRO A 42 -16.56 -0.16 -0.34
C PRO A 42 -15.70 -1.32 -0.81
N SER A 43 -14.67 -1.64 -0.03
CA SER A 43 -13.73 -2.72 -0.35
C SER A 43 -13.22 -3.38 0.92
N GLU A 44 -12.51 -4.50 0.77
CA GLU A 44 -11.86 -5.20 1.86
C GLU A 44 -10.38 -5.30 1.58
N PHE A 45 -9.56 -5.09 2.60
CA PHE A 45 -8.12 -5.24 2.51
C PHE A 45 -7.65 -6.26 3.53
N ALA A 46 -6.68 -7.07 3.14
CA ALA A 46 -6.04 -8.03 4.02
C ALA A 46 -4.55 -8.07 3.71
N SER A 47 -3.75 -8.40 4.70
CA SER A 47 -2.30 -8.50 4.53
C SER A 47 -1.82 -9.84 5.05
N SER A 48 -0.90 -10.47 4.31
CA SER A 48 -0.23 -11.69 4.75
C SER A 48 0.98 -11.40 5.64
N ILE A 49 1.33 -10.14 5.83
CA ILE A 49 2.45 -9.77 6.69
C ILE A 49 2.10 -10.09 8.14
N GLU A 50 2.98 -10.84 8.81
CA GLU A 50 2.83 -11.12 10.23
C GLU A 50 2.77 -9.80 10.99
N ASN A 51 1.99 -9.71 12.04
CA ASN A 51 1.75 -8.54 12.86
C ASN A 51 1.02 -7.36 12.17
N ALA A 52 0.57 -7.53 10.94
CA ALA A 52 -0.17 -6.46 10.26
C ALA A 52 -1.55 -6.27 10.87
N LYS A 53 -1.94 -5.01 11.02
CA LYS A 53 -3.28 -4.64 11.50
C LYS A 53 -3.98 -3.86 10.39
N VAL A 54 -5.23 -4.20 10.14
CA VAL A 54 -6.04 -3.52 9.14
C VAL A 54 -7.19 -2.83 9.87
N VAL A 55 -7.29 -1.52 9.70
CA VAL A 55 -8.40 -0.73 10.26
C VAL A 55 -9.13 -0.10 9.09
N SER A 56 -10.43 -0.33 9.02
CA SER A 56 -11.26 0.19 7.93
C SER A 56 -12.32 1.13 8.46
N SER A 57 -12.64 2.17 7.70
CA SER A 57 -13.72 3.09 8.05
C SER A 57 -15.09 2.37 7.99
N PRO A 58 -16.13 2.92 8.65
CA PRO A 58 -17.46 2.29 8.61
C PRO A 58 -18.01 2.11 7.20
N ASN A 59 -17.70 3.00 6.27
CA ASN A 59 -18.17 2.90 4.88
C ASN A 59 -17.25 2.02 4.02
N LYS A 60 -16.17 1.44 4.59
CA LYS A 60 -15.24 0.55 3.89
C LYS A 60 -14.53 1.18 2.70
N LYS A 61 -14.41 2.51 2.69
CA LYS A 61 -13.70 3.24 1.63
C LYS A 61 -12.31 3.71 2.03
N LEU A 62 -12.01 3.72 3.33
CA LEU A 62 -10.70 4.12 3.84
C LEU A 62 -10.12 2.98 4.67
N HIS A 63 -8.93 2.54 4.33
CA HIS A 63 -8.27 1.41 4.97
C HIS A 63 -6.84 1.77 5.35
N THR A 64 -6.46 1.49 6.58
CA THR A 64 -5.09 1.68 7.05
C THR A 64 -4.51 0.35 7.47
N ILE A 65 -3.41 -0.03 6.86
CA ILE A 65 -2.69 -1.26 7.16
C ILE A 65 -1.36 -0.87 7.81
N THR A 66 -1.14 -1.33 9.02
CA THR A 66 0.07 -1.01 9.79
C THR A 66 0.82 -2.29 10.12
N TYR A 67 2.12 -2.28 9.90
CA TYR A 67 2.99 -3.41 10.21
C TYR A 67 4.40 -2.93 10.50
N THR A 68 5.19 -3.79 11.13
CA THR A 68 6.61 -3.55 11.38
C THR A 68 7.39 -4.71 10.79
N ARG A 69 8.42 -4.43 10.02
CA ARG A 69 9.28 -5.47 9.48
C ARG A 69 10.69 -4.92 9.19
N PRO A 70 11.67 -5.82 8.96
CA PRO A 70 13.02 -5.39 8.61
C PRO A 70 13.04 -4.57 7.33
N THR A 71 13.92 -3.58 7.31
CA THR A 71 14.16 -2.76 6.13
C THR A 71 15.06 -3.48 5.15
N LEU A 72 15.18 -2.94 3.94
CA LEU A 72 16.04 -3.49 2.89
C LEU A 72 17.30 -2.64 2.75
N GLU A 73 18.39 -3.26 2.28
CA GLU A 73 19.67 -2.61 2.01
C GLU A 73 20.16 -1.75 3.18
N ASN A 74 20.24 -2.37 4.36
CA ASN A 74 20.75 -1.70 5.57
C ASN A 74 19.93 -0.45 5.95
N GLY A 75 18.64 -0.50 5.76
CA GLY A 75 17.75 0.58 6.15
C GLY A 75 17.52 1.63 5.07
N LYS A 76 18.02 1.40 3.87
CA LYS A 76 17.97 2.42 2.82
C LYS A 76 16.64 2.44 2.08
N TYR A 77 15.88 1.35 2.08
CA TYR A 77 14.56 1.39 1.47
C TYR A 77 13.59 0.36 2.03
N MET A 78 12.33 0.60 1.74
CA MET A 78 11.20 -0.26 2.06
C MET A 78 10.35 -0.41 0.81
N MET A 79 9.66 -1.54 0.70
CA MET A 79 8.70 -1.75 -0.38
C MET A 79 7.58 -2.67 0.09
N ASN A 80 6.46 -2.57 -0.59
CA ASN A 80 5.37 -3.54 -0.43
C ASN A 80 4.56 -3.59 -1.72
N CYS A 81 3.92 -4.71 -1.95
CA CYS A 81 3.14 -4.96 -3.16
C CYS A 81 1.73 -5.40 -2.80
N TRP A 82 0.78 -5.04 -3.64
CA TRP A 82 -0.62 -5.38 -3.49
C TRP A 82 -1.17 -5.97 -4.77
N THR A 83 -2.00 -7.00 -4.62
CA THR A 83 -2.75 -7.58 -5.73
C THR A 83 -4.22 -7.26 -5.54
N PHE A 84 -4.95 -7.16 -6.64
CA PHE A 84 -6.38 -6.89 -6.64
C PHE A 84 -7.08 -8.00 -7.40
N ASP A 85 -8.33 -8.26 -7.03
CA ASP A 85 -9.14 -9.29 -7.69
C ASP A 85 -10.57 -8.76 -7.92
N ARG A 86 -11.45 -9.65 -8.36
CA ARG A 86 -12.82 -9.25 -8.73
C ARG A 86 -13.66 -8.73 -7.56
N ARG A 87 -13.23 -8.98 -6.32
CA ARG A 87 -13.92 -8.45 -5.14
C ARG A 87 -13.57 -6.99 -4.89
N ASP A 88 -12.50 -6.51 -5.51
CA ASP A 88 -12.07 -5.13 -5.35
C ASP A 88 -12.77 -4.25 -6.39
N PRO A 89 -13.25 -3.07 -5.97
CA PRO A 89 -13.87 -2.16 -6.95
C PRO A 89 -12.83 -1.63 -7.92
N ILE A 90 -13.25 -1.46 -9.18
CA ILE A 90 -12.43 -0.76 -10.16
C ILE A 90 -12.50 0.73 -9.91
N GLY A 91 -11.50 1.47 -10.37
CA GLY A 91 -11.46 2.91 -10.28
C GLY A 91 -10.21 3.42 -9.60
N LYS A 92 -10.29 4.64 -9.11
CA LYS A 92 -9.18 5.37 -8.53
C LYS A 92 -8.93 4.96 -7.08
N TYR A 93 -7.68 4.70 -6.76
CA TYR A 93 -7.22 4.50 -5.39
C TYR A 93 -6.16 5.54 -5.06
N VAL A 94 -6.20 6.07 -3.86
CA VAL A 94 -5.18 6.98 -3.35
C VAL A 94 -4.45 6.28 -2.22
N LEU A 95 -3.13 6.14 -2.37
CA LEU A 95 -2.28 5.50 -1.39
C LEU A 95 -1.40 6.54 -0.71
N THR A 96 -1.40 6.53 0.62
CA THR A 96 -0.46 7.30 1.43
C THR A 96 0.38 6.33 2.23
N VAL A 97 1.70 6.46 2.16
CA VAL A 97 2.65 5.62 2.90
C VAL A 97 3.31 6.47 3.97
N LYS A 98 3.35 5.94 5.18
CA LYS A 98 4.07 6.55 6.30
C LYS A 98 5.04 5.52 6.84
N ILE A 99 6.32 5.89 6.94
CA ILE A 99 7.37 5.02 7.48
C ILE A 99 7.99 5.71 8.68
N GLY A 100 7.80 5.14 9.87
CA GLY A 100 8.20 5.80 11.10
C GLY A 100 7.47 7.14 11.24
N LYS A 101 8.22 8.23 11.26
CA LYS A 101 7.65 9.59 11.34
C LYS A 101 7.51 10.28 9.99
N HIS A 102 7.98 9.63 8.92
CA HIS A 102 7.95 10.23 7.58
C HIS A 102 6.67 9.84 6.85
N GLU A 103 5.85 10.82 6.52
CA GLU A 103 4.69 10.65 5.67
C GLU A 103 5.06 11.13 4.27
N PHE A 104 4.88 10.24 3.30
CA PHE A 104 5.23 10.52 1.91
C PHE A 104 4.03 11.13 1.18
N GLU A 105 4.30 11.77 0.04
CA GLU A 105 3.24 12.32 -0.79
C GLU A 105 2.29 11.23 -1.27
N LYS A 106 1.03 11.60 -1.46
CA LYS A 106 0.00 10.70 -1.95
C LYS A 106 0.33 10.19 -3.35
N GLN A 107 0.08 8.89 -3.56
CA GLN A 107 0.23 8.25 -4.85
C GLN A 107 -1.14 7.80 -5.35
N VAL A 108 -1.37 7.96 -6.63
CA VAL A 108 -2.64 7.60 -7.26
C VAL A 108 -2.41 6.46 -8.23
N PHE A 109 -3.25 5.44 -8.15
CA PHE A 109 -3.27 4.37 -9.15
C PHE A 109 -4.71 3.95 -9.42
N TYR A 110 -4.91 3.19 -10.49
CA TYR A 110 -6.22 2.77 -10.91
C TYR A 110 -6.29 1.25 -11.01
N VAL A 111 -7.39 0.68 -10.52
CA VAL A 111 -7.70 -0.73 -10.70
C VAL A 111 -8.65 -0.83 -11.88
N THR A 112 -8.30 -1.66 -12.87
CA THR A 112 -9.10 -1.89 -14.06
C THR A 112 -9.63 -3.33 -14.07
N GLU A 113 -10.51 -3.65 -15.02
CA GLU A 113 -11.01 -4.99 -15.22
C GLU A 113 -9.91 -6.01 -15.51
#